data_b7e6b68915ae4914317a194bf4c37464
#
_entry.id   b7e6b68915ae4914317a194bf4c37464
#
_cell.length_a   1.000
_cell.length_b   1.000
_cell.length_c   1.000
_cell.angle_alpha   90.00
_cell.angle_beta   90.00
_cell.angle_gamma   90.00
#
_symmetry.space_group_name_H-M   'P 1'
#
loop_
_entity.id
_entity.type
_entity.pdbx_description
1 polymer ?
#
loop_
_entity_poly.entity_id
_entity_poly.type
_entity_poly.pdbx_seq_one_letter_code
_entity_poly.pdbx_strand_id
1 'polypeptide(L)'
;MAKSYLGNWNGVDVYTDFIPFGTRRTGQALDTGKPIFAVYHDTGNPGSTAQQNVNYYKSTYLQDWASTASAHFFVDDKECIICVPLDEKAWHVLYDTPTDNYYFGDDANDAAFGGELCYFEDDRERSLKALDNFARVFATLVDSWGINHWHKCPGHQDIQADKRDPGNALQACGYARDDIEVIDNLVQRYIDGLNEVDTNEVVNQPSDDDIIEKKPVGCQRIKVWSEEPYYRGTIKYDASLRQRAGNSFDNYSFAYEKDVLEAGSIVYIYEEIQDPQGNIWCRTYSPSNNGGVHKHTIEVDEEYKD
;
A
#
# COMPACT_ATOMS: atom_id res chain seq x y z
N MET A 1 15.46 26.90 -4.48
CA MET A 1 14.93 27.44 -3.22
C MET A 1 15.62 26.70 -2.08
N ALA A 2 15.70 27.27 -0.91
CA ALA A 2 16.28 26.60 0.26
C ALA A 2 15.21 25.74 0.94
N LYS A 3 15.65 24.69 1.63
CA LYS A 3 14.80 23.87 2.49
C LYS A 3 14.08 24.74 3.52
N SER A 4 12.76 24.56 3.65
CA SER A 4 11.90 25.35 4.54
C SER A 4 10.97 24.43 5.32
N TYR A 5 10.86 24.66 6.62
CA TYR A 5 9.94 23.89 7.47
C TYR A 5 8.48 24.18 7.09
N LEU A 6 7.71 23.14 6.85
CA LEU A 6 6.30 23.24 6.48
C LEU A 6 5.37 22.95 7.66
N GLY A 7 5.71 22.01 8.52
CA GLY A 7 4.89 21.61 9.66
C GLY A 7 5.28 20.24 10.19
N ASN A 8 4.52 19.78 11.18
CA ASN A 8 4.64 18.43 11.72
C ASN A 8 3.37 17.62 11.36
N TRP A 9 3.56 16.52 10.65
CA TRP A 9 2.48 15.65 10.21
C TRP A 9 2.53 14.31 10.98
N ASN A 10 1.61 14.12 11.89
CA ASN A 10 1.53 12.93 12.74
C ASN A 10 2.87 12.60 13.44
N GLY A 11 3.62 13.61 13.91
CA GLY A 11 4.91 13.42 14.59
C GLY A 11 6.13 13.39 13.68
N VAL A 12 5.97 13.59 12.36
CA VAL A 12 7.06 13.71 11.39
C VAL A 12 7.26 15.18 10.99
N ASP A 13 8.47 15.68 11.10
CA ASP A 13 8.79 17.01 10.60
C ASP A 13 8.85 17.01 9.08
N VAL A 14 8.05 17.89 8.47
CA VAL A 14 7.91 18.02 7.02
C VAL A 14 8.50 19.31 6.54
N TYR A 15 9.27 19.22 5.47
CA TYR A 15 9.93 20.36 4.84
C TYR A 15 9.57 20.42 3.35
N THR A 16 9.69 21.60 2.77
CA THR A 16 9.72 21.79 1.32
C THR A 16 11.15 22.11 0.89
N ASP A 17 11.63 21.47 -0.18
CA ASP A 17 12.91 21.78 -0.83
C ASP A 17 12.80 21.51 -2.34
N PHE A 18 12.02 22.39 -3.00
CA PHE A 18 11.58 22.14 -4.37
C PHE A 18 12.73 22.06 -5.37
N ILE A 19 12.61 21.09 -6.28
CA ILE A 19 13.45 20.96 -7.46
C ILE A 19 13.25 22.20 -8.34
N PRO A 20 14.31 22.77 -8.94
CA PRO A 20 14.14 23.82 -9.95
C PRO A 20 13.29 23.32 -11.13
N PHE A 21 12.61 24.23 -11.81
CA PHE A 21 11.91 23.89 -13.04
C PHE A 21 12.86 23.30 -14.10
N GLY A 22 12.46 22.21 -14.70
CA GLY A 22 13.23 21.44 -15.66
C GLY A 22 12.49 20.17 -16.06
N THR A 23 13.20 19.15 -16.52
CA THR A 23 12.59 17.90 -16.92
C THR A 23 12.02 17.12 -15.73
N ARG A 24 12.68 17.15 -14.56
CA ARG A 24 12.17 16.47 -13.35
C ARG A 24 10.98 17.16 -12.71
N ARG A 25 10.81 18.48 -12.94
CA ARG A 25 9.67 19.25 -12.46
C ARG A 25 9.27 20.27 -13.50
N THR A 26 8.19 20.02 -14.21
CA THR A 26 7.71 20.90 -15.28
C THR A 26 6.85 22.05 -14.76
N GLY A 27 6.27 21.91 -13.57
CA GLY A 27 5.29 22.87 -13.03
C GLY A 27 3.89 22.70 -13.63
N GLN A 28 3.64 21.60 -14.34
CA GLN A 28 2.30 21.28 -14.82
C GLN A 28 1.44 20.81 -13.66
N ALA A 29 0.22 21.36 -13.55
CA ALA A 29 -0.76 20.88 -12.58
C ALA A 29 -1.25 19.48 -12.95
N LEU A 30 -1.66 18.70 -11.94
CA LEU A 30 -2.38 17.45 -12.17
C LEU A 30 -3.64 17.69 -13.01
N ASP A 31 -3.96 16.78 -13.92
CA ASP A 31 -5.12 16.91 -14.82
C ASP A 31 -6.45 16.91 -14.04
N THR A 32 -6.47 16.25 -12.91
CA THR A 32 -7.59 16.20 -11.96
C THR A 32 -7.65 17.41 -11.01
N GLY A 33 -6.67 18.33 -11.08
CA GLY A 33 -6.55 19.51 -10.21
C GLY A 33 -6.17 19.19 -8.76
N LYS A 34 -6.17 17.93 -8.36
CA LYS A 34 -5.70 17.40 -7.07
C LYS A 34 -5.44 15.91 -7.20
N PRO A 35 -4.64 15.31 -6.32
CA PRO A 35 -4.49 13.86 -6.32
C PRO A 35 -5.82 13.14 -6.06
N ILE A 36 -6.10 12.11 -6.84
CA ILE A 36 -7.26 11.23 -6.67
C ILE A 36 -6.87 9.81 -6.22
N PHE A 37 -5.58 9.49 -6.29
CA PHE A 37 -4.94 8.30 -5.74
C PHE A 37 -3.47 8.59 -5.45
N ALA A 38 -2.72 7.62 -4.94
CA ALA A 38 -1.30 7.76 -4.63
C ALA A 38 -0.54 6.48 -4.94
N VAL A 39 0.79 6.55 -5.05
CA VAL A 39 1.62 5.38 -5.30
C VAL A 39 2.73 5.30 -4.26
N TYR A 40 2.89 4.12 -3.66
CA TYR A 40 4.00 3.81 -2.77
C TYR A 40 5.24 3.42 -3.58
N HIS A 41 6.34 4.12 -3.31
CA HIS A 41 7.65 3.82 -3.88
C HIS A 41 8.68 3.57 -2.78
N ASP A 42 9.80 2.95 -3.13
CA ASP A 42 11.06 3.06 -2.41
C ASP A 42 12.15 3.63 -3.32
N THR A 43 13.15 4.22 -2.71
CA THR A 43 14.17 4.96 -3.47
C THR A 43 15.02 4.09 -4.41
N GLY A 44 14.97 2.77 -4.31
CA GLY A 44 15.90 1.88 -5.00
C GLY A 44 17.39 2.18 -4.71
N ASN A 45 17.66 3.00 -3.69
CA ASN A 45 18.98 3.55 -3.35
C ASN A 45 19.27 3.37 -1.85
N PRO A 46 19.60 2.14 -1.42
CA PRO A 46 19.78 1.82 -0.01
C PRO A 46 20.82 2.70 0.68
N GLY A 47 20.54 3.09 1.92
CA GLY A 47 21.42 3.91 2.75
C GLY A 47 21.36 5.42 2.50
N SER A 48 20.60 5.88 1.51
CA SER A 48 20.44 7.31 1.24
C SER A 48 19.29 7.93 2.06
N THR A 49 19.52 9.16 2.53
CA THR A 49 18.51 9.95 3.26
C THR A 49 17.58 10.70 2.31
N ALA A 50 16.45 11.19 2.82
CA ALA A 50 15.52 12.04 2.08
C ALA A 50 16.25 13.27 1.47
N GLN A 51 17.09 13.95 2.26
CA GLN A 51 17.84 15.10 1.78
C GLN A 51 18.86 14.74 0.68
N GLN A 52 19.50 13.58 0.75
CA GLN A 52 20.45 13.16 -0.28
C GLN A 52 19.75 12.90 -1.61
N ASN A 53 18.57 12.25 -1.58
CA ASN A 53 17.76 12.00 -2.77
C ASN A 53 17.24 13.30 -3.38
N VAL A 54 16.74 14.24 -2.56
CA VAL A 54 16.33 15.58 -3.04
C VAL A 54 17.50 16.35 -3.65
N ASN A 55 18.70 16.31 -3.04
CA ASN A 55 19.89 16.95 -3.59
C ASN A 55 20.30 16.35 -4.95
N TYR A 56 20.17 15.02 -5.11
CA TYR A 56 20.36 14.35 -6.39
C TYR A 56 19.38 14.88 -7.44
N TYR A 57 18.09 14.96 -7.14
CA TYR A 57 17.08 15.47 -8.05
C TYR A 57 17.37 16.95 -8.41
N LYS A 58 17.76 17.76 -7.44
CA LYS A 58 18.14 19.18 -7.67
C LYS A 58 19.38 19.31 -8.55
N SER A 59 20.35 18.43 -8.42
CA SER A 59 21.57 18.45 -9.24
C SER A 59 21.34 17.95 -10.67
N THR A 60 20.29 17.16 -10.90
CA THR A 60 19.94 16.53 -12.16
C THR A 60 18.59 16.99 -12.72
N TYR A 61 18.15 18.19 -12.36
CA TYR A 61 16.81 18.71 -12.69
C TYR A 61 16.56 18.91 -14.20
N LEU A 62 17.63 19.00 -15.01
CA LEU A 62 17.61 19.06 -16.46
C LEU A 62 18.04 17.75 -17.12
N GLN A 63 17.86 16.61 -16.46
CA GLN A 63 18.18 15.32 -17.02
C GLN A 63 17.41 15.08 -18.32
N ASP A 64 17.97 14.26 -19.21
CA ASP A 64 17.31 13.88 -20.47
C ASP A 64 15.95 13.23 -20.22
N TRP A 65 14.94 13.59 -20.99
CA TRP A 65 13.58 13.06 -20.89
C TRP A 65 13.52 11.52 -20.90
N ALA A 66 14.33 10.88 -21.73
CA ALA A 66 14.37 9.42 -21.84
C ALA A 66 14.77 8.71 -20.54
N SER A 67 15.38 9.41 -19.59
CA SER A 67 15.84 8.88 -18.30
C SER A 67 15.29 9.66 -17.11
N THR A 68 14.38 10.59 -17.35
CA THR A 68 13.80 11.42 -16.30
C THR A 68 12.84 10.60 -15.45
N ALA A 69 13.04 10.67 -14.13
CA ALA A 69 12.09 10.25 -13.12
C ALA A 69 12.02 11.32 -12.03
N SER A 70 10.89 11.46 -11.39
CA SER A 70 10.72 12.32 -10.21
C SER A 70 9.61 11.78 -9.31
N ALA A 71 9.64 12.17 -8.05
CA ALA A 71 8.60 11.87 -7.07
C ALA A 71 8.26 13.15 -6.32
N HIS A 72 7.15 13.15 -5.60
CA HIS A 72 6.68 14.34 -4.90
C HIS A 72 7.47 14.58 -3.61
N PHE A 73 7.79 13.52 -2.87
CA PHE A 73 8.51 13.63 -1.61
C PHE A 73 9.34 12.39 -1.30
N PHE A 74 10.28 12.56 -0.40
CA PHE A 74 11.10 11.50 0.19
C PHE A 74 10.91 11.48 1.69
N VAL A 75 10.82 10.29 2.29
CA VAL A 75 10.71 10.11 3.74
C VAL A 75 11.81 9.19 4.23
N ASP A 76 12.52 9.61 5.28
CA ASP A 76 13.50 8.79 5.97
C ASP A 76 13.19 8.63 7.48
N ASP A 77 14.14 8.10 8.22
CA ASP A 77 14.05 7.89 9.68
C ASP A 77 13.92 9.20 10.50
N LYS A 78 14.02 10.37 9.87
CA LYS A 78 14.06 11.68 10.55
C LYS A 78 13.03 12.68 10.06
N GLU A 79 12.76 12.71 8.76
CA GLU A 79 12.01 13.78 8.13
C GLU A 79 11.33 13.36 6.83
N CYS A 80 10.37 14.18 6.41
CA CYS A 80 9.82 14.18 5.07
C CYS A 80 10.23 15.45 4.33
N ILE A 81 10.64 15.34 3.06
CA ILE A 81 10.97 16.49 2.22
C ILE A 81 10.16 16.44 0.93
N ILE A 82 9.27 17.40 0.77
CA ILE A 82 8.48 17.59 -0.46
C ILE A 82 9.36 18.35 -1.46
N CYS A 83 9.63 17.74 -2.60
CA CYS A 83 10.51 18.29 -3.62
C CYS A 83 9.79 18.63 -4.94
N VAL A 84 8.58 18.11 -5.15
CA VAL A 84 7.61 18.54 -6.16
C VAL A 84 6.30 18.84 -5.44
N PRO A 85 5.64 19.99 -5.68
CA PRO A 85 4.32 20.26 -5.12
C PRO A 85 3.34 19.12 -5.43
N LEU A 86 2.49 18.79 -4.45
CA LEU A 86 1.61 17.61 -4.51
C LEU A 86 0.46 17.75 -5.50
N ASP A 87 0.23 18.94 -6.04
CA ASP A 87 -0.73 19.30 -7.09
C ASP A 87 -0.07 19.48 -8.47
N GLU A 88 1.25 19.30 -8.57
CA GLU A 88 2.00 19.26 -9.83
C GLU A 88 2.21 17.82 -10.29
N LYS A 89 2.39 17.61 -11.61
CA LYS A 89 2.77 16.33 -12.18
C LYS A 89 4.20 15.95 -11.77
N ALA A 90 4.40 14.68 -11.46
CA ALA A 90 5.71 14.08 -11.28
C ALA A 90 5.81 12.78 -12.10
N TRP A 91 7.01 12.44 -12.55
CA TRP A 91 7.27 11.29 -13.44
C TRP A 91 7.71 10.09 -12.62
N HIS A 92 6.77 9.49 -11.85
CA HIS A 92 7.08 8.42 -10.91
C HIS A 92 6.66 7.02 -11.35
N VAL A 93 5.88 6.92 -12.43
CA VAL A 93 5.58 5.66 -13.10
C VAL A 93 5.90 5.75 -14.59
N LEU A 94 5.92 4.63 -15.31
CA LEU A 94 6.02 4.65 -16.77
C LEU A 94 4.73 5.24 -17.31
N TYR A 95 4.85 6.29 -18.11
CA TYR A 95 3.72 6.99 -18.71
C TYR A 95 2.89 6.06 -19.62
N ASP A 96 1.57 6.26 -19.58
CA ASP A 96 0.60 5.48 -20.36
C ASP A 96 0.61 3.97 -20.03
N THR A 97 0.82 3.66 -18.75
CA THR A 97 0.70 2.29 -18.25
C THR A 97 -0.78 1.89 -18.17
N PRO A 98 -1.21 0.79 -18.82
CA PRO A 98 -2.62 0.43 -18.84
C PRO A 98 -3.23 0.13 -17.48
N THR A 99 -2.40 -0.30 -16.52
CA THR A 99 -2.86 -0.77 -15.21
C THR A 99 -3.43 0.36 -14.36
N ASP A 100 -2.72 1.48 -14.20
CA ASP A 100 -3.20 2.62 -13.41
C ASP A 100 -4.37 3.33 -14.09
N ASN A 101 -4.32 3.53 -15.40
CA ASN A 101 -5.44 4.05 -16.18
C ASN A 101 -6.70 3.19 -16.02
N TYR A 102 -6.57 1.87 -16.00
CA TYR A 102 -7.70 0.96 -15.83
C TYR A 102 -8.27 0.98 -14.42
N TYR A 103 -7.41 0.90 -13.38
CA TYR A 103 -7.86 0.77 -11.99
C TYR A 103 -8.24 2.10 -11.34
N PHE A 104 -7.57 3.19 -11.71
CA PHE A 104 -7.72 4.49 -11.05
C PHE A 104 -8.35 5.55 -11.95
N GLY A 105 -8.49 5.26 -13.25
CA GLY A 105 -9.17 6.11 -14.23
C GLY A 105 -8.27 7.16 -14.86
N ASP A 106 -6.97 7.21 -14.50
CA ASP A 106 -6.00 8.14 -15.07
C ASP A 106 -4.56 7.65 -14.84
N ASP A 107 -3.59 8.20 -15.58
CA ASP A 107 -2.16 7.95 -15.40
C ASP A 107 -1.67 8.49 -14.05
N ALA A 108 -0.87 7.70 -13.34
CA ALA A 108 -0.40 8.10 -12.03
C ALA A 108 0.45 9.38 -12.06
N ASN A 109 1.18 9.64 -13.14
CA ASN A 109 1.94 10.89 -13.28
C ASN A 109 1.03 12.12 -13.42
N ASP A 110 -0.19 11.92 -13.89
CA ASP A 110 -1.16 12.98 -14.21
C ASP A 110 -2.20 13.21 -13.11
N ALA A 111 -2.42 12.23 -12.23
CA ALA A 111 -3.53 12.26 -11.27
C ALA A 111 -3.19 11.80 -9.85
N ALA A 112 -1.96 11.33 -9.59
CA ALA A 112 -1.56 10.83 -8.28
C ALA A 112 -0.37 11.60 -7.70
N PHE A 113 -0.15 11.44 -6.41
CA PHE A 113 1.15 11.73 -5.83
C PHE A 113 1.94 10.43 -5.58
N GLY A 114 3.25 10.46 -5.81
CA GLY A 114 4.18 9.38 -5.49
C GLY A 114 5.10 9.77 -4.34
N GLY A 115 5.20 8.92 -3.34
CA GLY A 115 6.10 9.09 -2.20
C GLY A 115 7.18 8.02 -2.16
N GLU A 116 8.39 8.42 -1.87
CA GLU A 116 9.60 7.60 -1.85
C GLU A 116 10.01 7.25 -0.41
N LEU A 117 9.96 5.98 -0.06
CA LEU A 117 10.46 5.46 1.21
C LEU A 117 11.96 5.22 1.12
N CYS A 118 12.74 5.94 1.92
CA CYS A 118 14.16 5.68 2.12
C CYS A 118 14.35 4.43 3.00
N TYR A 119 15.36 3.60 2.71
CA TYR A 119 15.64 2.40 3.49
C TYR A 119 17.14 2.15 3.64
N PHE A 120 17.52 1.32 4.62
CA PHE A 120 18.88 1.10 5.07
C PHE A 120 19.09 -0.41 5.25
N GLU A 121 19.65 -1.08 4.25
CA GLU A 121 19.80 -2.56 4.25
C GLU A 121 20.59 -3.10 5.44
N ASP A 122 21.60 -2.32 5.90
CA ASP A 122 22.45 -2.70 7.04
C ASP A 122 21.91 -2.17 8.40
N ASP A 123 20.72 -1.52 8.40
CA ASP A 123 20.14 -0.91 9.60
C ASP A 123 18.62 -1.03 9.58
N ARG A 124 18.15 -2.19 10.03
CA ARG A 124 16.73 -2.52 10.07
C ARG A 124 15.93 -1.55 10.95
N GLU A 125 16.50 -1.11 12.07
CA GLU A 125 15.81 -0.20 12.99
C GLU A 125 15.53 1.15 12.32
N ARG A 126 16.50 1.69 11.59
CA ARG A 126 16.28 2.90 10.78
C ARG A 126 15.28 2.69 9.66
N SER A 127 15.32 1.54 8.99
CA SER A 127 14.35 1.21 7.95
C SER A 127 12.92 1.14 8.51
N LEU A 128 12.73 0.51 9.65
CA LEU A 128 11.44 0.45 10.35
C LEU A 128 10.96 1.86 10.76
N LYS A 129 11.87 2.71 11.24
CA LYS A 129 11.53 4.09 11.58
C LYS A 129 11.16 4.92 10.36
N ALA A 130 11.84 4.73 9.23
CA ALA A 130 11.51 5.37 7.97
C ALA A 130 10.14 4.91 7.44
N LEU A 131 9.83 3.62 7.53
CA LEU A 131 8.53 3.04 7.18
C LEU A 131 7.40 3.63 8.05
N ASP A 132 7.61 3.72 9.36
CA ASP A 132 6.68 4.34 10.30
C ASP A 132 6.42 5.83 9.95
N ASN A 133 7.48 6.60 9.70
CA ASN A 133 7.35 7.99 9.27
C ASN A 133 6.64 8.12 7.93
N PHE A 134 6.92 7.23 6.99
CA PHE A 134 6.28 7.19 5.68
C PHE A 134 4.76 6.98 5.80
N ALA A 135 4.34 6.02 6.61
CA ALA A 135 2.93 5.77 6.86
C ALA A 135 2.23 6.97 7.53
N ARG A 136 2.90 7.67 8.46
CA ARG A 136 2.38 8.90 9.10
C ARG A 136 2.13 10.02 8.10
N VAL A 137 3.09 10.23 7.18
CA VAL A 137 2.97 11.22 6.10
C VAL A 137 1.84 10.85 5.15
N PHE A 138 1.78 9.60 4.71
CA PHE A 138 0.70 9.12 3.84
C PHE A 138 -0.66 9.24 4.52
N ALA A 139 -0.80 8.87 5.79
CA ALA A 139 -2.05 9.02 6.54
C ALA A 139 -2.56 10.46 6.51
N THR A 140 -1.67 11.43 6.77
CA THR A 140 -2.02 12.86 6.70
C THR A 140 -2.51 13.27 5.32
N LEU A 141 -1.84 12.82 4.26
CA LEU A 141 -2.16 13.20 2.88
C LEU A 141 -3.46 12.55 2.38
N VAL A 142 -3.61 11.24 2.57
CA VAL A 142 -4.81 10.53 2.09
C VAL A 142 -6.06 10.98 2.82
N ASP A 143 -5.97 11.25 4.13
CA ASP A 143 -7.06 11.82 4.92
C ASP A 143 -7.43 13.23 4.41
N SER A 144 -6.44 14.10 4.19
CA SER A 144 -6.64 15.47 3.71
C SER A 144 -7.35 15.55 2.36
N TRP A 145 -7.13 14.59 1.48
CA TRP A 145 -7.76 14.55 0.15
C TRP A 145 -8.92 13.57 0.03
N GLY A 146 -9.26 12.84 1.09
CA GLY A 146 -10.31 11.84 1.10
C GLY A 146 -10.00 10.65 0.18
N ILE A 147 -8.72 10.30 0.07
CA ILE A 147 -8.26 9.14 -0.69
C ILE A 147 -8.42 7.89 0.19
N ASN A 148 -9.21 6.93 -0.26
CA ASN A 148 -9.29 5.64 0.41
C ASN A 148 -8.03 4.82 0.09
N HIS A 149 -7.03 4.84 0.99
CA HIS A 149 -5.73 4.20 0.78
C HIS A 149 -5.82 2.71 0.48
N TRP A 150 -6.77 1.98 1.08
CA TRP A 150 -7.01 0.57 0.80
C TRP A 150 -7.30 0.24 -0.67
N HIS A 151 -7.80 1.21 -1.42
CA HIS A 151 -8.20 1.05 -2.81
C HIS A 151 -7.39 1.87 -3.79
N LYS A 152 -6.68 2.89 -3.29
CA LYS A 152 -6.11 3.94 -4.12
C LYS A 152 -4.66 4.27 -3.77
N CYS A 153 -3.95 3.34 -3.10
CA CYS A 153 -2.52 3.48 -2.81
C CYS A 153 -1.76 2.18 -3.15
N PRO A 154 -1.66 1.81 -4.44
CA PRO A 154 -0.85 0.66 -4.85
C PRO A 154 0.64 0.92 -4.63
N GLY A 155 1.41 -0.16 -4.53
CA GLY A 155 2.84 -0.10 -4.78
C GLY A 155 3.15 0.07 -6.27
N HIS A 156 4.29 0.62 -6.61
CA HIS A 156 4.71 0.71 -8.01
C HIS A 156 4.77 -0.67 -8.69
N GLN A 157 5.18 -1.70 -7.94
CA GLN A 157 5.18 -3.09 -8.40
C GLN A 157 3.80 -3.65 -8.77
N ASP A 158 2.72 -3.05 -8.26
CA ASP A 158 1.35 -3.44 -8.60
C ASP A 158 0.87 -2.80 -9.90
N ILE A 159 1.48 -1.68 -10.29
CA ILE A 159 1.22 -0.96 -11.53
C ILE A 159 2.08 -1.50 -12.68
N GLN A 160 3.37 -1.72 -12.43
CA GLN A 160 4.34 -2.16 -13.42
C GLN A 160 5.02 -3.47 -13.01
N ALA A 161 4.87 -4.52 -13.82
CA ALA A 161 5.34 -5.87 -13.52
C ALA A 161 6.87 -6.02 -13.40
N ASP A 162 7.65 -5.11 -13.98
CA ASP A 162 9.10 -5.07 -13.90
C ASP A 162 9.63 -4.30 -12.68
N LYS A 163 8.74 -3.66 -11.92
CA LYS A 163 9.07 -2.90 -10.73
C LYS A 163 9.08 -3.77 -9.47
N ARG A 164 9.76 -3.27 -8.45
CA ARG A 164 9.94 -3.95 -7.18
C ARG A 164 9.59 -3.09 -5.97
N ASP A 165 9.51 -1.80 -6.17
CA ASP A 165 9.25 -0.82 -5.13
C ASP A 165 7.75 -0.75 -4.76
N PRO A 166 7.42 -0.60 -3.49
CA PRO A 166 8.27 -0.37 -2.32
C PRO A 166 8.85 -1.65 -1.67
N GLY A 167 8.85 -2.77 -2.36
CA GLY A 167 9.25 -4.08 -1.82
C GLY A 167 10.69 -4.19 -1.35
N ASN A 168 11.64 -3.38 -1.87
CA ASN A 168 13.01 -3.37 -1.36
C ASN A 168 13.06 -2.79 0.06
N ALA A 169 12.33 -1.71 0.32
CA ALA A 169 12.23 -1.13 1.65
C ALA A 169 11.50 -2.07 2.63
N LEU A 170 10.44 -2.75 2.18
CA LEU A 170 9.75 -3.76 2.98
C LEU A 170 10.70 -4.90 3.38
N GLN A 171 11.51 -5.40 2.46
CA GLN A 171 12.53 -6.42 2.78
C GLN A 171 13.58 -5.92 3.77
N ALA A 172 14.05 -4.66 3.65
CA ALA A 172 14.97 -4.06 4.62
C ALA A 172 14.33 -3.94 6.01
N CYS A 173 13.00 -3.82 6.09
CA CYS A 173 12.24 -3.86 7.34
C CYS A 173 12.01 -5.29 7.85
N GLY A 174 12.30 -6.34 7.07
CA GLY A 174 12.10 -7.74 7.42
C GLY A 174 10.71 -8.29 7.06
N TYR A 175 9.98 -7.63 6.17
CA TYR A 175 8.71 -8.10 5.60
C TYR A 175 8.91 -8.79 4.26
N ALA A 176 7.88 -9.48 3.77
CA ALA A 176 7.90 -9.97 2.41
C ALA A 176 7.84 -8.79 1.42
N ARG A 177 8.44 -8.96 0.26
CA ARG A 177 8.56 -7.90 -0.75
C ARG A 177 7.21 -7.39 -1.25
N ASP A 178 6.23 -8.28 -1.36
CA ASP A 178 4.88 -8.02 -1.86
C ASP A 178 3.87 -7.69 -0.75
N ASP A 179 4.35 -7.47 0.47
CA ASP A 179 3.52 -7.21 1.65
C ASP A 179 3.16 -5.72 1.80
N ILE A 180 2.60 -5.15 0.72
CA ILE A 180 2.18 -3.73 0.66
C ILE A 180 1.19 -3.38 1.78
N GLU A 181 0.40 -4.35 2.20
CA GLU A 181 -0.58 -4.21 3.27
C GLU A 181 0.02 -3.79 4.61
N VAL A 182 1.30 -4.04 4.83
CA VAL A 182 2.01 -3.50 5.99
C VAL A 182 1.94 -1.97 6.01
N ILE A 183 2.09 -1.34 4.83
CA ILE A 183 2.00 0.12 4.70
C ILE A 183 0.56 0.56 4.95
N ASP A 184 -0.42 -0.08 4.32
CA ASP A 184 -1.84 0.25 4.46
C ASP A 184 -2.31 0.14 5.92
N ASN A 185 -1.91 -0.91 6.62
CA ASN A 185 -2.23 -1.10 8.03
C ASN A 185 -1.63 0.00 8.93
N LEU A 186 -0.40 0.42 8.64
CA LEU A 186 0.23 1.53 9.37
C LEU A 186 -0.47 2.85 9.06
N VAL A 187 -0.80 3.12 7.79
CA VAL A 187 -1.55 4.32 7.36
C VAL A 187 -2.90 4.37 8.08
N GLN A 188 -3.67 3.27 8.08
CA GLN A 188 -4.96 3.20 8.77
C GLN A 188 -4.83 3.52 10.27
N ARG A 189 -3.82 2.95 10.92
CA ARG A 189 -3.56 3.19 12.35
C ARG A 189 -3.39 4.67 12.66
N TYR A 190 -2.71 5.41 11.78
CA TYR A 190 -2.52 6.85 11.98
C TYR A 190 -3.74 7.68 11.60
N ILE A 191 -4.55 7.24 10.65
CA ILE A 191 -5.87 7.84 10.38
C ILE A 191 -6.77 7.69 11.61
N ASP A 192 -6.77 6.52 12.26
CA ASP A 192 -7.56 6.24 13.45
C ASP A 192 -7.07 7.00 14.72
N GLY A 193 -5.99 7.76 14.61
CA GLY A 193 -5.43 8.54 15.71
C GLY A 193 -4.69 7.69 16.76
N LEU A 194 -4.28 6.47 16.42
CA LEU A 194 -3.48 5.60 17.25
C LEU A 194 -2.02 6.06 17.21
N ASN A 195 -1.68 7.06 18.02
CA ASN A 195 -0.41 7.78 18.00
C ASN A 195 0.82 7.00 18.52
N GLU A 196 0.68 5.74 18.92
CA GLU A 196 1.80 4.92 19.37
C GLU A 196 1.89 3.66 18.51
N VAL A 197 2.76 3.68 17.52
CA VAL A 197 3.35 2.43 17.03
C VAL A 197 4.28 1.97 18.13
N ASP A 198 3.90 0.92 18.83
CA ASP A 198 4.88 0.16 19.60
C ASP A 198 5.88 -0.43 18.60
N THR A 199 7.03 0.24 18.44
CA THR A 199 8.12 -0.23 17.58
C THR A 199 8.60 -1.62 18.00
N ASN A 200 8.26 -2.08 19.21
CA ASN A 200 8.48 -3.45 19.65
C ASN A 200 7.52 -4.45 18.99
N GLU A 201 6.30 -4.05 18.56
CA GLU A 201 5.43 -4.93 17.76
C GLU A 201 5.94 -5.12 16.34
N VAL A 202 6.53 -4.07 15.76
CA VAL A 202 7.14 -4.12 14.40
C VAL A 202 8.48 -4.88 14.42
N VAL A 203 9.22 -4.83 15.53
CA VAL A 203 10.54 -5.49 15.70
C VAL A 203 10.40 -6.99 16.01
N ASN A 204 9.26 -7.43 16.55
CA ASN A 204 9.03 -8.83 16.90
C ASN A 204 8.26 -9.58 15.82
N GLN A 205 8.75 -9.58 14.57
CA GLN A 205 8.40 -10.70 13.69
C GLN A 205 9.10 -11.95 14.24
N PRO A 206 8.37 -13.04 14.52
CA PRO A 206 8.97 -14.28 14.98
C PRO A 206 9.96 -14.78 13.92
N SER A 207 11.09 -15.31 14.35
CA SER A 207 11.86 -16.26 13.56
C SER A 207 10.92 -17.40 13.12
N ASP A 208 11.18 -18.03 11.98
CA ASP A 208 10.36 -19.08 11.36
C ASP A 208 9.90 -20.22 12.30
N ASP A 209 10.38 -20.27 13.54
CA ASP A 209 10.03 -21.27 14.56
C ASP A 209 8.93 -20.84 15.54
N ASP A 210 8.46 -19.57 15.51
CA ASP A 210 7.44 -19.02 16.38
C ASP A 210 6.24 -18.44 15.59
N ILE A 211 5.59 -19.25 14.75
CA ILE A 211 4.30 -18.90 14.17
C ILE A 211 3.23 -19.08 15.28
N ILE A 212 3.25 -18.16 16.26
CA ILE A 212 2.09 -17.93 17.10
C ILE A 212 1.14 -17.08 16.27
N GLU A 213 -0.01 -17.65 15.92
CA GLU A 213 -1.13 -16.97 15.26
C GLU A 213 -1.47 -15.67 15.99
N LYS A 214 -0.92 -14.53 15.56
CA LYS A 214 -1.39 -13.22 16.01
C LYS A 214 -2.73 -12.96 15.32
N LYS A 215 -3.83 -13.10 16.06
CA LYS A 215 -5.15 -12.68 15.60
C LYS A 215 -5.13 -11.18 15.30
N PRO A 216 -5.70 -10.73 14.20
CA PRO A 216 -5.99 -9.32 13.98
C PRO A 216 -6.84 -8.80 15.14
N VAL A 217 -6.61 -7.57 15.57
CA VAL A 217 -7.35 -6.97 16.67
C VAL A 217 -8.83 -6.93 16.29
N GLY A 218 -9.63 -7.77 16.93
CA GLY A 218 -11.08 -7.81 16.77
C GLY A 218 -11.65 -8.85 15.80
N CYS A 219 -10.83 -9.59 15.02
CA CYS A 219 -11.30 -10.71 14.21
C CYS A 219 -11.37 -12.03 14.95
N GLN A 220 -12.31 -12.85 14.53
CA GLN A 220 -12.42 -14.23 15.00
C GLN A 220 -12.34 -15.19 13.81
N ARG A 221 -11.36 -16.09 13.84
CA ARG A 221 -11.37 -17.22 12.90
C ARG A 221 -12.48 -18.18 13.32
N ILE A 222 -13.46 -18.38 12.47
CA ILE A 222 -14.54 -19.34 12.65
C ILE A 222 -14.09 -20.70 12.14
N LYS A 223 -13.46 -20.73 10.95
CA LYS A 223 -12.86 -21.92 10.35
C LYS A 223 -11.44 -21.56 9.91
N VAL A 224 -10.43 -22.30 10.40
CA VAL A 224 -9.02 -22.08 10.09
C VAL A 224 -8.73 -22.55 8.67
N TRP A 225 -7.78 -21.93 7.97
CA TRP A 225 -7.36 -22.38 6.65
C TRP A 225 -7.09 -23.89 6.59
N SER A 226 -7.60 -24.53 5.57
CA SER A 226 -7.46 -25.96 5.34
C SER A 226 -7.13 -26.24 3.87
N GLU A 227 -6.34 -27.29 3.61
CA GLU A 227 -6.05 -27.76 2.25
C GLU A 227 -7.25 -28.38 1.58
N GLU A 228 -8.22 -28.89 2.36
CA GLU A 228 -9.49 -29.39 1.87
C GLU A 228 -10.63 -28.43 2.24
N PRO A 229 -11.61 -28.22 1.36
CA PRO A 229 -12.72 -27.31 1.65
C PRO A 229 -13.57 -27.79 2.83
N TYR A 230 -14.10 -26.83 3.58
CA TYR A 230 -15.12 -27.10 4.60
C TYR A 230 -16.48 -27.41 3.99
N TYR A 231 -16.82 -26.68 2.94
CA TYR A 231 -18.07 -26.89 2.21
C TYR A 231 -17.98 -26.34 0.79
N ARG A 232 -18.94 -26.81 -0.01
CA ARG A 232 -19.27 -26.29 -1.33
C ARG A 232 -20.54 -25.46 -1.20
N GLY A 233 -20.60 -24.34 -1.92
CA GLY A 233 -21.79 -23.50 -1.97
C GLY A 233 -22.00 -22.90 -3.35
N THR A 234 -23.21 -22.41 -3.56
CA THR A 234 -23.62 -21.68 -4.76
C THR A 234 -23.83 -20.21 -4.43
N ILE A 235 -23.36 -19.32 -5.27
CA ILE A 235 -23.56 -17.87 -5.15
C ILE A 235 -25.02 -17.55 -5.45
N LYS A 236 -25.73 -16.95 -4.50
CA LYS A 236 -27.17 -16.65 -4.59
C LYS A 236 -27.50 -15.49 -5.52
N TYR A 237 -26.66 -14.50 -5.53
CA TYR A 237 -26.75 -13.28 -6.36
C TYR A 237 -25.34 -12.76 -6.61
N ASP A 238 -25.16 -11.96 -7.66
CA ASP A 238 -23.84 -11.42 -8.02
C ASP A 238 -23.13 -10.86 -6.82
N ALA A 239 -21.95 -11.38 -6.53
CA ALA A 239 -21.18 -11.08 -5.34
C ALA A 239 -19.77 -10.66 -5.70
N SER A 240 -19.30 -9.57 -5.13
CA SER A 240 -17.91 -9.16 -5.29
C SER A 240 -16.97 -10.21 -4.68
N LEU A 241 -16.11 -10.78 -5.51
CA LEU A 241 -14.93 -11.50 -5.05
C LEU A 241 -13.87 -10.46 -4.74
N ARG A 242 -13.56 -10.32 -3.46
CA ARG A 242 -12.61 -9.32 -3.00
C ARG A 242 -11.26 -9.97 -2.78
N GLN A 243 -10.26 -9.44 -3.45
CA GLN A 243 -8.88 -9.82 -3.21
C GLN A 243 -8.36 -8.98 -2.07
N ARG A 244 -7.63 -9.63 -1.24
CA ARG A 244 -6.74 -9.03 -0.31
C ARG A 244 -5.42 -8.70 -0.99
N ALA A 245 -4.83 -7.55 -0.66
CA ALA A 245 -3.43 -7.30 -0.87
C ALA A 245 -2.64 -8.12 0.17
N GLY A 246 -1.81 -9.08 -0.26
CA GLY A 246 -0.98 -9.91 0.61
C GLY A 246 -1.51 -11.31 0.92
N ASN A 247 -0.63 -12.17 1.43
CA ASN A 247 -0.87 -13.62 1.60
C ASN A 247 -1.59 -14.02 2.89
N SER A 248 -1.93 -13.12 3.79
CA SER A 248 -2.60 -13.47 5.03
C SER A 248 -4.01 -12.93 5.13
N PHE A 249 -4.97 -13.80 5.39
CA PHE A 249 -6.39 -13.52 5.57
C PHE A 249 -6.68 -12.84 6.93
N ASP A 250 -5.67 -12.35 7.61
CA ASP A 250 -5.72 -11.95 9.01
C ASP A 250 -6.08 -10.50 9.23
N ASN A 251 -6.04 -9.66 8.20
CA ASN A 251 -6.42 -8.25 8.28
C ASN A 251 -7.62 -7.97 7.38
N TYR A 252 -8.52 -7.18 7.81
CA TYR A 252 -9.85 -6.89 7.34
C TYR A 252 -10.06 -6.32 5.97
N SER A 253 -9.06 -6.06 5.17
CA SER A 253 -9.27 -5.40 3.92
C SER A 253 -9.64 -6.35 2.78
N PHE A 254 -10.86 -6.82 2.77
CA PHE A 254 -11.50 -7.23 1.52
C PHE A 254 -11.83 -5.99 0.67
N ALA A 255 -10.85 -5.13 0.53
CA ALA A 255 -11.01 -3.80 0.02
C ALA A 255 -11.06 -3.77 -1.50
N TYR A 256 -10.35 -4.69 -2.17
CA TYR A 256 -10.29 -4.71 -3.63
C TYR A 256 -11.30 -5.69 -4.19
N GLU A 257 -12.27 -5.17 -4.94
CA GLU A 257 -13.06 -6.01 -5.83
C GLU A 257 -12.15 -6.46 -6.97
N LYS A 258 -11.86 -7.75 -6.99
CA LYS A 258 -11.04 -8.40 -8.01
C LYS A 258 -11.87 -8.88 -9.17
N ASP A 259 -13.05 -9.34 -8.87
CA ASP A 259 -13.95 -9.99 -9.81
C ASP A 259 -15.37 -9.98 -9.25
N VAL A 260 -16.35 -10.26 -10.08
CA VAL A 260 -17.73 -10.52 -9.67
C VAL A 260 -18.02 -12.00 -9.89
N LEU A 261 -18.42 -12.68 -8.83
CA LEU A 261 -18.95 -14.02 -8.93
C LEU A 261 -20.43 -13.91 -9.32
N GLU A 262 -20.76 -14.36 -10.51
CA GLU A 262 -22.15 -14.36 -10.98
C GLU A 262 -23.04 -15.30 -10.15
N ALA A 263 -24.31 -14.95 -10.02
CA ALA A 263 -25.29 -15.84 -9.40
C ALA A 263 -25.31 -17.24 -10.07
N GLY A 264 -25.30 -18.28 -9.26
CA GLY A 264 -25.18 -19.66 -9.72
C GLY A 264 -23.74 -20.19 -9.80
N SER A 265 -22.72 -19.33 -9.61
CA SER A 265 -21.33 -19.77 -9.53
C SER A 265 -21.11 -20.69 -8.33
N ILE A 266 -20.33 -21.75 -8.54
CA ILE A 266 -19.96 -22.69 -7.48
C ILE A 266 -18.66 -22.24 -6.84
N VAL A 267 -18.64 -22.22 -5.50
CA VAL A 267 -17.48 -21.90 -4.69
C VAL A 267 -17.18 -23.00 -3.69
N TYR A 268 -15.89 -23.21 -3.41
CA TYR A 268 -15.42 -24.08 -2.35
C TYR A 268 -14.77 -23.22 -1.28
N ILE A 269 -15.13 -23.43 -0.02
CA ILE A 269 -14.71 -22.57 1.10
C ILE A 269 -13.70 -23.29 1.96
N TYR A 270 -12.55 -22.67 2.14
CA TYR A 270 -11.37 -23.19 2.83
C TYR A 270 -11.06 -22.49 4.14
N GLU A 271 -11.68 -21.34 4.41
CA GLU A 271 -11.51 -20.57 5.63
C GLU A 271 -12.70 -19.64 5.84
N GLU A 272 -13.04 -19.36 7.12
CA GLU A 272 -14.04 -18.35 7.49
C GLU A 272 -13.49 -17.43 8.58
N ILE A 273 -13.63 -16.13 8.37
CA ILE A 273 -13.25 -15.10 9.33
C ILE A 273 -14.45 -14.20 9.62
N GLN A 274 -14.72 -13.94 10.87
CA GLN A 274 -15.70 -12.93 11.28
C GLN A 274 -15.00 -11.62 11.56
N ASP A 275 -15.46 -10.54 10.93
CA ASP A 275 -14.99 -9.18 11.17
C ASP A 275 -15.57 -8.58 12.46
N PRO A 276 -15.05 -7.45 13.00
CA PRO A 276 -15.57 -6.83 14.22
C PRO A 276 -17.02 -6.36 14.11
N GLN A 277 -17.51 -6.16 12.89
CA GLN A 277 -18.91 -5.81 12.62
C GLN A 277 -19.83 -7.03 12.60
N GLY A 278 -19.26 -8.23 12.77
CA GLY A 278 -19.98 -9.49 12.77
C GLY A 278 -20.20 -10.11 11.39
N ASN A 279 -19.67 -9.53 10.31
CA ASN A 279 -19.74 -10.12 8.98
C ASN A 279 -18.81 -11.33 8.89
N ILE A 280 -19.23 -12.38 8.17
CA ILE A 280 -18.40 -13.56 7.92
C ILE A 280 -17.92 -13.51 6.48
N TRP A 281 -16.61 -13.60 6.32
CA TRP A 281 -15.92 -13.65 5.05
C TRP A 281 -15.39 -15.06 4.80
N CYS A 282 -15.67 -15.58 3.63
CA CYS A 282 -15.35 -16.93 3.21
C CYS A 282 -14.24 -16.89 2.18
N ARG A 283 -13.13 -17.58 2.43
CA ARG A 283 -12.05 -17.69 1.47
C ARG A 283 -12.34 -18.80 0.47
N THR A 284 -12.36 -18.43 -0.81
CA THR A 284 -12.44 -19.36 -1.92
C THR A 284 -11.03 -19.68 -2.42
N TYR A 285 -10.72 -20.92 -2.65
CA TYR A 285 -9.44 -21.32 -3.24
C TYR A 285 -9.54 -21.35 -4.76
N SER A 286 -8.65 -20.62 -5.38
CA SER A 286 -8.13 -20.89 -6.72
C SER A 286 -6.67 -20.47 -6.70
N PRO A 287 -5.72 -21.22 -7.28
CA PRO A 287 -4.33 -20.81 -7.40
C PRO A 287 -4.16 -19.47 -8.11
N SER A 288 -5.14 -19.10 -8.95
CA SER A 288 -5.20 -17.79 -9.65
C SER A 288 -6.20 -16.81 -9.01
N ASN A 289 -6.98 -17.22 -8.01
CA ASN A 289 -8.11 -16.47 -7.46
C ASN A 289 -8.19 -16.60 -5.93
N ASN A 290 -7.17 -16.13 -5.24
CA ASN A 290 -7.15 -16.05 -3.79
C ASN A 290 -8.01 -14.86 -3.34
N GLY A 291 -9.30 -15.06 -3.14
CA GLY A 291 -10.24 -14.02 -2.78
C GLY A 291 -11.24 -14.43 -1.71
N GLY A 292 -11.80 -13.46 -1.04
CA GLY A 292 -12.85 -13.60 -0.05
C GLY A 292 -14.20 -13.14 -0.58
N VAL A 293 -15.24 -13.88 -0.29
CA VAL A 293 -16.63 -13.54 -0.58
C VAL A 293 -17.45 -13.54 0.72
N HIS A 294 -18.41 -12.64 0.81
CA HIS A 294 -19.21 -12.52 2.02
C HIS A 294 -20.16 -13.73 2.18
N LYS A 295 -20.17 -14.38 3.35
CA LYS A 295 -20.91 -15.62 3.60
C LYS A 295 -22.39 -15.54 3.27
N HIS A 296 -23.05 -14.42 3.50
CA HIS A 296 -24.48 -14.25 3.23
C HIS A 296 -24.83 -14.38 1.73
N THR A 297 -23.84 -14.25 0.83
CA THR A 297 -24.02 -14.41 -0.62
C THR A 297 -23.99 -15.89 -1.05
N ILE A 298 -23.62 -16.80 -0.15
CA ILE A 298 -23.44 -18.23 -0.42
C ILE A 298 -24.63 -18.99 0.11
N GLU A 299 -25.20 -19.89 -0.71
CA GLU A 299 -26.06 -20.99 -0.28
C GLU A 299 -25.19 -22.24 -0.15
N VAL A 300 -25.13 -22.84 1.05
CA VAL A 300 -24.32 -24.02 1.27
C VAL A 300 -25.04 -25.21 0.67
N ASP A 301 -24.40 -25.90 -0.27
CA ASP A 301 -24.94 -27.04 -0.97
C ASP A 301 -24.54 -28.35 -0.28
N GLU A 302 -23.30 -28.44 0.17
CA GLU A 302 -22.70 -29.66 0.73
C GLU A 302 -21.60 -29.29 1.73
N GLU A 303 -21.67 -29.83 2.94
CA GLU A 303 -20.64 -29.71 3.97
C GLU A 303 -19.72 -30.94 3.96
N TYR A 304 -18.40 -30.71 4.02
CA TYR A 304 -17.41 -31.79 3.97
C TYR A 304 -16.78 -32.06 5.35
N LYS A 305 -16.74 -31.03 6.21
CA LYS A 305 -16.24 -31.12 7.58
C LYS A 305 -16.76 -29.98 8.45
N ASP A 306 -16.79 -30.22 9.75
CA ASP A 306 -17.22 -29.25 10.77
C ASP A 306 -16.21 -28.12 10.99
#